data_2002117c912e4f72472705f54917139b
#
_entry.id   2002117c912e4f72472705f54917139b
#
_cell.length_a   1.000
_cell.length_b   1.000
_cell.length_c   1.000
_cell.angle_alpha   90.00
_cell.angle_beta   90.00
_cell.angle_gamma   90.00
#
_symmetry.space_group_name_H-M   'P 1'
#
loop_
_entity.id
_entity.type
_entity.pdbx_description
1 polymer ?
#
loop_
_entity_poly.entity_id
_entity_poly.type
_entity_poly.pdbx_seq_one_letter_code
_entity_poly.pdbx_strand_id
1 'polypeptide(L)'
;MRTIYTQISLLFIVLIGFNAQAQDINWISWEEAVQLSKSDAQPKKIFVDVYTDWCGWCKKMDKNTFQHPEVSKYMQKNFYMVKMDAEGKDPIEYQGKTFKFVPSGRRGYHELAAALLQGRMSYPTVVFLDEQLNMLSPVPGYQQVEPFMQIAKYFGENIYKDKDWESYAGK
;
A
#
# COMPACT_ATOMS: atom_id res chain seq x y z
N MET A 1 3.31 74.03 -14.22
CA MET A 1 2.60 72.84 -14.69
C MET A 1 3.45 71.66 -14.29
N ARG A 2 3.02 70.89 -13.30
CA ARG A 2 3.71 69.67 -12.81
C ARG A 2 2.90 68.44 -13.29
N THR A 3 3.46 67.71 -14.21
CA THR A 3 2.86 66.51 -14.75
C THR A 3 3.14 65.32 -13.80
N ILE A 4 2.09 64.76 -13.20
CA ILE A 4 2.18 63.62 -12.30
C ILE A 4 2.07 62.35 -13.18
N TYR A 5 3.16 61.61 -13.33
CA TYR A 5 3.13 60.25 -13.96
C TYR A 5 2.69 59.21 -12.94
N THR A 6 1.47 58.73 -13.08
CA THR A 6 0.94 57.60 -12.29
C THR A 6 1.52 56.33 -12.87
N GLN A 7 2.43 55.68 -12.17
CA GLN A 7 2.94 54.38 -12.49
C GLN A 7 1.91 53.32 -12.05
N ILE A 8 1.23 52.70 -13.01
CA ILE A 8 0.37 51.56 -12.77
C ILE A 8 1.26 50.30 -12.80
N SER A 9 1.58 49.79 -11.60
CA SER A 9 2.31 48.51 -11.45
C SER A 9 1.35 47.35 -11.66
N LEU A 10 1.43 46.69 -12.84
CA LEU A 10 0.69 45.47 -13.12
C LEU A 10 1.34 44.32 -12.34
N LEU A 11 0.68 43.89 -11.27
CA LEU A 11 1.08 42.72 -10.51
C LEU A 11 0.66 41.45 -11.28
N PHE A 12 1.59 40.83 -11.99
CA PHE A 12 1.38 39.51 -12.63
C PHE A 12 1.36 38.42 -11.56
N ILE A 13 0.17 38.00 -11.14
CA ILE A 13 0.01 36.79 -10.30
C ILE A 13 0.20 35.58 -11.20
N VAL A 14 1.40 35.00 -11.16
CA VAL A 14 1.66 33.69 -11.79
C VAL A 14 0.98 32.63 -10.94
N LEU A 15 -0.18 32.15 -11.37
CA LEU A 15 -0.83 30.96 -10.82
C LEU A 15 0.01 29.72 -11.23
N ILE A 16 0.93 29.33 -10.36
CA ILE A 16 1.62 28.06 -10.50
C ILE A 16 0.59 26.97 -10.15
N GLY A 17 -0.05 26.41 -11.18
CA GLY A 17 -0.90 25.25 -11.03
C GLY A 17 -0.05 24.07 -10.57
N PHE A 18 -0.20 23.64 -9.32
CA PHE A 18 0.33 22.36 -8.86
C PHE A 18 -0.45 21.25 -9.58
N ASN A 19 0.10 20.75 -10.67
CA ASN A 19 -0.35 19.50 -11.23
C ASN A 19 0.08 18.40 -10.26
N ALA A 20 -0.85 17.91 -9.43
CA ALA A 20 -0.67 16.68 -8.67
C ALA A 20 -0.71 15.51 -9.66
N GLN A 21 0.43 15.18 -10.24
CA GLN A 21 0.56 13.93 -11.00
C GLN A 21 0.46 12.77 -10.03
N ALA A 22 -0.41 11.80 -10.38
CA ALA A 22 -0.41 10.51 -9.72
C ALA A 22 1.00 9.91 -9.86
N GLN A 23 1.66 9.67 -8.75
CA GLN A 23 2.94 9.00 -8.75
C GLN A 23 2.66 7.50 -8.75
N ASP A 24 3.13 6.81 -9.79
CA ASP A 24 3.03 5.35 -9.85
C ASP A 24 3.63 4.73 -8.58
N ILE A 25 2.96 3.72 -8.05
CA ILE A 25 3.48 2.99 -6.89
C ILE A 25 4.71 2.21 -7.30
N ASN A 26 5.80 2.41 -6.58
CA ASN A 26 6.99 1.58 -6.68
C ASN A 26 6.74 0.26 -5.92
N TRP A 27 6.26 -0.75 -6.64
CA TRP A 27 6.10 -2.10 -6.11
C TRP A 27 7.44 -2.81 -6.07
N ILE A 28 7.77 -3.39 -4.93
CA ILE A 28 9.01 -4.15 -4.72
C ILE A 28 8.70 -5.62 -4.42
N SER A 29 9.71 -6.48 -4.50
CA SER A 29 9.56 -7.89 -4.13
C SER A 29 9.43 -8.07 -2.62
N TRP A 30 8.95 -9.22 -2.19
CA TRP A 30 8.92 -9.60 -0.78
C TRP A 30 10.33 -9.60 -0.17
N GLU A 31 11.31 -10.18 -0.88
CA GLU A 31 12.69 -10.27 -0.43
C GLU A 31 13.32 -8.90 -0.25
N GLU A 32 13.07 -7.98 -1.19
CA GLU A 32 13.56 -6.61 -1.11
C GLU A 32 12.94 -5.88 0.10
N ALA A 33 11.63 -6.01 0.32
CA ALA A 33 10.98 -5.40 1.47
C ALA A 33 11.53 -5.95 2.80
N VAL A 34 11.76 -7.26 2.90
CA VAL A 34 12.39 -7.90 4.06
C VAL A 34 13.83 -7.44 4.26
N GLN A 35 14.58 -7.25 3.18
CA GLN A 35 15.95 -6.72 3.27
C GLN A 35 15.94 -5.27 3.77
N LEU A 36 15.09 -4.41 3.20
CA LEU A 36 14.97 -3.01 3.62
C LEU A 36 14.53 -2.89 5.08
N SER A 37 13.59 -3.72 5.54
CA SER A 37 13.16 -3.70 6.95
C SER A 37 14.29 -4.05 7.94
N LYS A 38 15.36 -4.74 7.48
CA LYS A 38 16.52 -5.09 8.30
C LYS A 38 17.68 -4.11 8.17
N SER A 39 17.82 -3.44 7.04
CA SER A 39 18.98 -2.60 6.71
C SER A 39 18.73 -1.11 6.92
N ASP A 40 17.50 -0.64 6.82
CA ASP A 40 17.18 0.78 6.98
C ASP A 40 17.33 1.21 8.45
N ALA A 41 17.91 2.38 8.67
CA ALA A 41 18.05 2.95 10.01
C ALA A 41 16.69 3.30 10.65
N GLN A 42 15.69 3.56 9.82
CA GLN A 42 14.29 3.81 10.21
C GLN A 42 13.38 3.00 9.28
N PRO A 43 13.22 1.69 9.55
CA PRO A 43 12.46 0.82 8.68
C PRO A 43 10.97 1.21 8.67
N LYS A 44 10.36 1.05 7.51
CA LYS A 44 8.92 1.22 7.34
C LYS A 44 8.21 -0.10 7.62
N LYS A 45 6.90 0.00 7.85
CA LYS A 45 6.00 -1.16 7.81
C LYS A 45 5.92 -1.73 6.40
N ILE A 46 5.48 -2.97 6.27
CA ILE A 46 5.23 -3.59 4.97
C ILE A 46 3.73 -3.62 4.69
N PHE A 47 3.38 -3.20 3.50
CA PHE A 47 2.05 -3.39 2.91
C PHE A 47 2.15 -4.41 1.79
N VAL A 48 1.29 -5.44 1.82
CA VAL A 48 1.24 -6.49 0.81
C VAL A 48 -0.12 -6.49 0.13
N ASP A 49 -0.16 -6.23 -1.18
CA ASP A 49 -1.31 -6.49 -2.03
C ASP A 49 -1.26 -7.93 -2.52
N VAL A 50 -2.12 -8.80 -1.96
CA VAL A 50 -2.21 -10.21 -2.36
C VAL A 50 -3.27 -10.35 -3.44
N TYR A 51 -2.83 -10.69 -4.64
CA TYR A 51 -3.66 -10.74 -5.84
C TYR A 51 -3.52 -12.06 -6.61
N THR A 52 -4.30 -12.20 -7.66
CA THR A 52 -4.12 -13.21 -8.71
C THR A 52 -4.38 -12.56 -10.07
N ASP A 53 -3.80 -13.08 -11.15
CA ASP A 53 -3.94 -12.52 -12.49
C ASP A 53 -5.39 -12.46 -13.00
N TRP A 54 -6.22 -13.38 -12.56
CA TRP A 54 -7.64 -13.45 -12.96
C TRP A 54 -8.56 -12.60 -12.08
N CYS A 55 -8.05 -12.00 -11.00
CA CYS A 55 -8.85 -11.22 -10.05
C CYS A 55 -9.24 -9.84 -10.64
N GLY A 56 -10.44 -9.72 -11.17
CA GLY A 56 -10.94 -8.45 -11.71
C GLY A 56 -11.07 -7.34 -10.66
N TRP A 57 -11.45 -7.69 -9.42
CA TRP A 57 -11.53 -6.74 -8.33
C TRP A 57 -10.16 -6.24 -7.85
N CYS A 58 -9.10 -7.07 -7.95
CA CYS A 58 -7.74 -6.65 -7.67
C CYS A 58 -7.28 -5.57 -8.67
N LYS A 59 -7.51 -5.80 -9.96
CA LYS A 59 -7.21 -4.82 -11.03
C LYS A 59 -7.98 -3.52 -10.83
N LYS A 60 -9.25 -3.61 -10.39
CA LYS A 60 -10.07 -2.43 -10.08
C LYS A 60 -9.52 -1.67 -8.88
N MET A 61 -9.09 -2.37 -7.83
CA MET A 61 -8.52 -1.76 -6.62
C MET A 61 -7.17 -1.10 -6.91
N ASP A 62 -6.32 -1.75 -7.70
CA ASP A 62 -5.06 -1.20 -8.15
C ASP A 62 -5.28 0.16 -8.85
N LYS A 63 -6.17 0.18 -9.87
CA LYS A 63 -6.44 1.38 -10.67
C LYS A 63 -7.15 2.49 -9.87
N ASN A 64 -8.18 2.16 -9.10
CA ASN A 64 -9.10 3.15 -8.53
C ASN A 64 -8.73 3.56 -7.11
N THR A 65 -7.96 2.75 -6.38
CA THR A 65 -7.59 3.00 -5.00
C THR A 65 -6.09 3.25 -4.87
N PHE A 66 -5.25 2.30 -5.26
CA PHE A 66 -3.82 2.43 -5.03
C PHE A 66 -3.18 3.53 -5.88
N GLN A 67 -3.59 3.68 -7.14
CA GLN A 67 -3.07 4.74 -8.02
C GLN A 67 -3.71 6.12 -7.77
N HIS A 68 -4.63 6.25 -6.80
CA HIS A 68 -5.13 7.57 -6.41
C HIS A 68 -3.99 8.40 -5.81
N PRO A 69 -3.78 9.67 -6.22
CA PRO A 69 -2.61 10.48 -5.85
C PRO A 69 -2.38 10.58 -4.34
N GLU A 70 -3.44 10.72 -3.55
CA GLU A 70 -3.35 10.79 -2.10
C GLU A 70 -2.91 9.45 -1.51
N VAL A 71 -3.48 8.34 -2.00
CA VAL A 71 -3.17 6.98 -1.54
C VAL A 71 -1.73 6.64 -1.89
N SER A 72 -1.32 6.79 -3.16
CA SER A 72 0.03 6.43 -3.61
C SER A 72 1.10 7.22 -2.84
N LYS A 73 0.87 8.52 -2.66
CA LYS A 73 1.78 9.39 -1.89
C LYS A 73 1.90 8.96 -0.42
N TYR A 74 0.76 8.72 0.24
CA TYR A 74 0.76 8.31 1.65
C TYR A 74 1.41 6.95 1.84
N MET A 75 1.01 5.97 1.03
CA MET A 75 1.47 4.59 1.15
C MET A 75 2.98 4.48 0.92
N GLN A 76 3.53 5.03 -0.14
CA GLN A 76 4.96 4.97 -0.44
C GLN A 76 5.82 5.71 0.59
N LYS A 77 5.26 6.73 1.25
CA LYS A 77 5.95 7.42 2.34
C LYS A 77 6.10 6.53 3.58
N ASN A 78 5.06 5.76 3.93
CA ASN A 78 4.94 5.09 5.22
C ASN A 78 5.17 3.57 5.16
N PHE A 79 5.13 2.97 3.96
CA PHE A 79 5.22 1.53 3.78
C PHE A 79 6.22 1.14 2.68
N TYR A 80 6.81 -0.03 2.80
CA TYR A 80 7.35 -0.78 1.68
C TYR A 80 6.18 -1.47 0.98
N MET A 81 6.05 -1.22 -0.33
CA MET A 81 4.88 -1.64 -1.10
C MET A 81 5.17 -2.94 -1.83
N VAL A 82 4.63 -4.05 -1.35
CA VAL A 82 4.82 -5.38 -1.94
C VAL A 82 3.57 -5.80 -2.71
N LYS A 83 3.77 -6.32 -3.93
CA LYS A 83 2.73 -6.96 -4.72
C LYS A 83 3.02 -8.45 -4.80
N MET A 84 2.09 -9.29 -4.29
CA MET A 84 2.28 -10.73 -4.18
C MET A 84 1.23 -11.48 -4.99
N ASP A 85 1.68 -12.19 -6.03
CA ASP A 85 0.83 -13.14 -6.72
C ASP A 85 0.61 -14.39 -5.86
N ALA A 86 -0.65 -14.61 -5.46
CA ALA A 86 -1.02 -15.76 -4.65
C ALA A 86 -0.90 -17.11 -5.39
N GLU A 87 -0.74 -17.11 -6.70
CA GLU A 87 -0.47 -18.27 -7.55
C GLU A 87 0.96 -18.29 -8.11
N GLY A 88 1.84 -17.38 -7.63
CA GLY A 88 3.25 -17.30 -7.99
C GLY A 88 3.99 -18.60 -7.73
N LYS A 89 4.94 -18.96 -8.62
CA LYS A 89 5.61 -20.26 -8.58
C LYS A 89 7.03 -20.22 -8.04
N ASP A 90 7.62 -19.05 -7.98
CA ASP A 90 8.99 -18.89 -7.50
C ASP A 90 9.03 -19.07 -5.99
N PRO A 91 9.96 -19.89 -5.47
CA PRO A 91 10.06 -20.10 -4.02
C PRO A 91 10.51 -18.83 -3.32
N ILE A 92 9.95 -18.55 -2.15
CA ILE A 92 10.29 -17.39 -1.32
C ILE A 92 10.89 -17.86 0.01
N GLU A 93 12.09 -17.37 0.31
CA GLU A 93 12.75 -17.64 1.59
C GLU A 93 12.34 -16.58 2.62
N TYR A 94 11.76 -17.03 3.74
CA TYR A 94 11.38 -16.13 4.82
C TYR A 94 11.50 -16.79 6.19
N GLN A 95 12.18 -16.14 7.11
CA GLN A 95 12.42 -16.61 8.49
C GLN A 95 12.96 -18.05 8.57
N GLY A 96 13.89 -18.41 7.66
CA GLY A 96 14.52 -19.74 7.61
C GLY A 96 13.65 -20.84 7.04
N LYS A 97 12.48 -20.50 6.48
CA LYS A 97 11.59 -21.41 5.81
C LYS A 97 11.46 -21.04 4.33
N THR A 98 11.50 -22.05 3.46
CA THR A 98 11.19 -21.94 2.04
C THR A 98 9.69 -22.13 1.82
N PHE A 99 8.99 -21.08 1.38
CA PHE A 99 7.60 -21.13 0.95
C PHE A 99 7.54 -21.41 -0.54
N LYS A 100 6.70 -22.35 -0.96
CA LYS A 100 6.62 -22.84 -2.33
C LYS A 100 5.19 -22.75 -2.87
N PHE A 101 5.09 -22.86 -4.18
CA PHE A 101 3.80 -23.08 -4.82
C PHE A 101 3.29 -24.50 -4.53
N VAL A 102 2.01 -24.60 -4.16
CA VAL A 102 1.29 -25.85 -3.93
C VAL A 102 0.22 -26.03 -5.00
N PRO A 103 0.32 -27.03 -5.87
CA PRO A 103 -0.75 -27.34 -6.81
C PRO A 103 -2.03 -27.72 -6.09
N SER A 104 -3.17 -27.16 -6.53
CA SER A 104 -4.49 -27.49 -5.97
C SER A 104 -5.56 -27.40 -7.07
N GLY A 105 -6.11 -28.52 -7.47
CA GLY A 105 -7.07 -28.60 -8.55
C GLY A 105 -6.51 -28.05 -9.88
N ARG A 106 -7.23 -27.10 -10.49
CA ARG A 106 -6.82 -26.49 -11.77
C ARG A 106 -5.79 -25.37 -11.60
N ARG A 107 -5.54 -24.90 -10.40
CA ARG A 107 -4.69 -23.76 -10.10
C ARG A 107 -3.64 -24.15 -9.07
N GLY A 108 -3.71 -23.61 -7.91
CA GLY A 108 -2.81 -23.76 -6.79
C GLY A 108 -2.69 -22.47 -6.01
N TYR A 109 -1.76 -22.45 -5.09
CA TYR A 109 -1.50 -21.26 -4.28
C TYR A 109 -0.05 -21.25 -3.80
N HIS A 110 0.46 -20.08 -3.52
CA HIS A 110 1.74 -19.93 -2.86
C HIS A 110 1.60 -20.02 -1.34
N GLU A 111 2.43 -20.83 -0.67
CA GLU A 111 2.35 -21.08 0.78
C GLU A 111 2.48 -19.77 1.60
N LEU A 112 3.31 -18.80 1.16
CA LEU A 112 3.44 -17.54 1.86
C LEU A 112 2.16 -16.71 1.75
N ALA A 113 1.50 -16.68 0.58
CA ALA A 113 0.21 -16.03 0.44
C ALA A 113 -0.84 -16.67 1.36
N ALA A 114 -0.88 -18.01 1.42
CA ALA A 114 -1.78 -18.72 2.33
C ALA A 114 -1.50 -18.40 3.80
N ALA A 115 -0.23 -18.27 4.19
CA ALA A 115 0.16 -17.87 5.56
C ALA A 115 -0.29 -16.44 5.87
N LEU A 116 -0.03 -15.48 4.98
CA LEU A 116 -0.44 -14.08 5.12
C LEU A 116 -1.97 -13.91 5.16
N LEU A 117 -2.70 -14.73 4.41
CA LEU A 117 -4.15 -14.74 4.37
C LEU A 117 -4.79 -15.61 5.47
N GLN A 118 -3.96 -16.22 6.34
CA GLN A 118 -4.42 -17.12 7.41
C GLN A 118 -5.31 -18.26 6.86
N GLY A 119 -4.97 -18.77 5.67
CA GLY A 119 -5.71 -19.82 4.97
C GLY A 119 -7.02 -19.36 4.29
N ARG A 120 -7.43 -18.11 4.45
CA ARG A 120 -8.64 -17.55 3.80
C ARG A 120 -8.30 -16.96 2.45
N MET A 121 -8.22 -17.81 1.43
CA MET A 121 -7.82 -17.44 0.06
C MET A 121 -8.91 -16.66 -0.66
N SER A 122 -9.08 -15.36 -0.30
CA SER A 122 -10.00 -14.42 -0.94
C SER A 122 -9.24 -13.24 -1.53
N TYR A 123 -9.71 -12.69 -2.67
CA TYR A 123 -9.02 -11.63 -3.38
C TYR A 123 -9.97 -10.51 -3.84
N PRO A 124 -9.57 -9.24 -3.79
CA PRO A 124 -8.31 -8.77 -3.20
C PRO A 124 -8.28 -8.93 -1.68
N THR A 125 -7.11 -9.15 -1.12
CA THR A 125 -6.84 -8.99 0.30
C THR A 125 -5.51 -8.28 0.47
N VAL A 126 -5.49 -7.24 1.28
CA VAL A 126 -4.24 -6.55 1.63
C VAL A 126 -3.80 -6.95 3.03
N VAL A 127 -2.49 -6.98 3.25
CA VAL A 127 -1.93 -7.39 4.55
C VAL A 127 -0.96 -6.31 5.03
N PHE A 128 -1.05 -5.96 6.30
CA PHE A 128 -0.13 -5.04 6.96
C PHE A 128 0.78 -5.81 7.92
N LEU A 129 2.07 -5.53 7.87
CA LEU A 129 3.08 -6.02 8.82
C LEU A 129 3.78 -4.83 9.47
N ASP A 130 4.21 -5.02 10.72
CA ASP A 130 5.02 -4.02 11.43
C ASP A 130 6.48 -4.01 10.94
N GLU A 131 7.29 -3.14 11.51
CA GLU A 131 8.71 -2.97 11.20
C GLU A 131 9.55 -4.21 11.59
N GLN A 132 9.04 -5.09 12.44
CA GLN A 132 9.65 -6.35 12.85
C GLN A 132 9.12 -7.55 12.06
N LEU A 133 8.34 -7.30 11.00
CA LEU A 133 7.74 -8.32 10.15
C LEU A 133 6.64 -9.16 10.84
N ASN A 134 6.10 -8.70 11.95
CA ASN A 134 4.91 -9.32 12.55
C ASN A 134 3.67 -8.90 11.78
N MET A 135 2.82 -9.86 11.47
CA MET A 135 1.55 -9.58 10.80
C MET A 135 0.61 -8.83 11.75
N LEU A 136 0.16 -7.65 11.32
CA LEU A 136 -0.82 -6.86 12.05
C LEU A 136 -2.24 -7.29 11.70
N SER A 137 -2.59 -7.29 10.42
CA SER A 137 -3.92 -7.70 9.98
C SER A 137 -3.99 -7.99 8.49
N PRO A 138 -4.66 -9.06 8.05
CA PRO A 138 -5.22 -9.15 6.71
C PRO A 138 -6.54 -8.37 6.65
N VAL A 139 -6.74 -7.63 5.56
CA VAL A 139 -7.95 -6.83 5.28
C VAL A 139 -8.55 -7.33 3.96
N PRO A 140 -9.55 -8.20 4.01
CA PRO A 140 -10.15 -8.77 2.81
C PRO A 140 -11.12 -7.80 2.13
N GLY A 141 -11.23 -7.94 0.80
CA GLY A 141 -12.21 -7.26 -0.02
C GLY A 141 -11.72 -5.95 -0.62
N TYR A 142 -12.47 -5.52 -1.63
CA TYR A 142 -12.22 -4.24 -2.32
C TYR A 142 -12.47 -3.06 -1.39
N GLN A 143 -11.51 -2.15 -1.31
CA GLN A 143 -11.60 -0.91 -0.55
C GLN A 143 -11.61 0.30 -1.51
N GLN A 144 -12.50 1.25 -1.28
CA GLN A 144 -12.46 2.57 -1.92
C GLN A 144 -11.39 3.45 -1.25
N VAL A 145 -11.12 4.62 -1.83
CA VAL A 145 -10.04 5.53 -1.38
C VAL A 145 -10.18 5.89 0.10
N GLU A 146 -11.32 6.42 0.53
CA GLU A 146 -11.50 6.90 1.90
C GLU A 146 -11.42 5.76 2.94
N PRO A 147 -12.16 4.63 2.81
CA PRO A 147 -12.01 3.51 3.73
C PRO A 147 -10.59 2.95 3.75
N PHE A 148 -9.94 2.86 2.57
CA PHE A 148 -8.56 2.40 2.50
C PHE A 148 -7.60 3.33 3.23
N MET A 149 -7.71 4.64 3.03
CA MET A 149 -6.87 5.62 3.72
C MET A 149 -7.08 5.60 5.23
N GLN A 150 -8.31 5.37 5.70
CA GLN A 150 -8.58 5.20 7.13
C GLN A 150 -7.83 4.00 7.70
N ILE A 151 -7.88 2.85 7.01
CA ILE A 151 -7.15 1.63 7.40
C ILE A 151 -5.63 1.87 7.34
N ALA A 152 -5.14 2.46 6.27
CA ALA A 152 -3.72 2.75 6.08
C ALA A 152 -3.16 3.66 7.18
N LYS A 153 -3.89 4.69 7.58
CA LYS A 153 -3.51 5.58 8.71
C LYS A 153 -3.54 4.86 10.04
N TYR A 154 -4.53 4.01 10.28
CA TYR A 154 -4.62 3.22 11.50
C TYR A 154 -3.35 2.42 11.77
N PHE A 155 -2.82 1.75 10.75
CA PHE A 155 -1.56 1.02 10.87
C PHE A 155 -0.33 1.92 10.71
N GLY A 156 -0.31 2.81 9.72
CA GLY A 156 0.84 3.65 9.39
C GLY A 156 1.24 4.62 10.49
N GLU A 157 0.27 5.16 11.22
CA GLU A 157 0.46 6.11 12.33
C GLU A 157 0.48 5.44 13.70
N ASN A 158 0.55 4.10 13.75
CA ASN A 158 0.56 3.31 14.99
C ASN A 158 -0.69 3.46 15.88
N ILE A 159 -1.82 3.93 15.36
CA ILE A 159 -3.05 4.13 16.13
C ILE A 159 -3.53 2.81 16.74
N TYR A 160 -3.31 1.69 16.05
CA TYR A 160 -3.65 0.35 16.52
C TYR A 160 -2.99 -0.06 17.85
N LYS A 161 -1.95 0.64 18.25
CA LYS A 161 -1.28 0.38 19.56
C LYS A 161 -2.06 0.95 20.73
N ASP A 162 -2.86 2.00 20.49
CA ASP A 162 -3.55 2.76 21.54
C ASP A 162 -5.07 2.64 21.46
N LYS A 163 -5.62 2.32 20.29
CA LYS A 163 -7.05 2.21 20.03
C LYS A 163 -7.39 0.98 19.21
N ASP A 164 -8.47 0.29 19.55
CA ASP A 164 -9.07 -0.71 18.67
C ASP A 164 -9.70 -0.06 17.42
N TRP A 165 -9.96 -0.90 16.43
CA TRP A 165 -10.49 -0.44 15.14
C TRP A 165 -11.88 0.20 15.25
N GLU A 166 -12.77 -0.36 16.07
CA GLU A 166 -14.15 0.11 16.24
C GLU A 166 -14.16 1.52 16.84
N SER A 167 -13.37 1.73 17.89
CA SER A 167 -13.22 3.06 18.51
C SER A 167 -12.58 4.09 17.57
N TYR A 168 -11.66 3.68 16.69
CA TYR A 168 -11.02 4.57 15.73
C TYR A 168 -11.92 4.86 14.53
N ALA A 169 -12.58 3.84 13.98
CA ALA A 169 -13.43 3.98 12.80
C ALA A 169 -14.78 4.63 13.07
N GLY A 170 -15.14 4.86 14.36
CA GLY A 170 -16.41 5.48 14.75
C GLY A 170 -17.61 4.56 14.53
N LYS A 171 -17.43 3.23 14.70
CA LYS A 171 -18.49 2.22 14.57
C LYS A 171 -18.92 1.70 15.91
#